data_f358e833a3d76f7cd8e88351343f6303
#
_entry.id   f358e833a3d76f7cd8e88351343f6303
#
_cell.length_a   1.000
_cell.length_b   1.000
_cell.length_c   1.000
_cell.angle_alpha   90.00
_cell.angle_beta   90.00
_cell.angle_gamma   90.00
#
_symmetry.space_group_name_H-M   'P 1'
#
loop_
_entity.id
_entity.type
_entity.pdbx_description
1 polymer ?
#
loop_
_entity_poly.entity_id
_entity_poly.type
_entity_poly.pdbx_seq_one_letter_code
_entity_poly.pdbx_strand_id
1 'polypeptide(L)'
;GDRIDAGVVVVDEAADSDGDDDSPIERVVGGHPVPTTAGVAGTARAVELVREAGEKTLVIAAITGGASALFAAPVDAVGLSALRETTDALLGAGADIDEINAVRKHLSRVKGGRLAAAAAPATVVGIAFSDVVGDDPSVIGSGPTVPDDSTYADALDVLERYAIDAPPAVREHLRRGARGTEPETPTADEPVLDRVATTV
;
A
#
# COMPACT_ATOMS: atom_id res chain seq x y z
N GLY A 1 14.27 7.23 -21.60
CA GLY A 1 15.11 7.83 -21.00
C GLY A 1 16.27 7.30 -20.20
N ASP A 2 17.42 7.89 -20.39
CA ASP A 2 18.71 7.50 -19.82
C ASP A 2 18.87 7.83 -18.33
N ARG A 3 17.77 8.03 -17.58
CA ARG A 3 17.79 8.45 -16.17
C ARG A 3 17.01 7.55 -15.23
N ILE A 4 16.35 6.51 -15.74
CA ILE A 4 15.63 5.53 -14.93
C ILE A 4 16.43 4.23 -15.01
N ASP A 5 16.92 3.76 -13.87
CA ASP A 5 17.72 2.54 -13.79
C ASP A 5 16.83 1.29 -13.77
N ALA A 6 15.72 1.34 -13.03
CA ALA A 6 14.72 0.26 -12.96
C ALA A 6 13.39 0.81 -12.46
N GLY A 7 12.31 0.09 -12.74
CA GLY A 7 10.99 0.42 -12.23
C GLY A 7 9.99 -0.72 -12.39
N VAL A 8 8.88 -0.63 -11.66
CA VAL A 8 7.71 -1.50 -11.82
C VAL A 8 6.47 -0.64 -11.87
N VAL A 9 5.60 -0.90 -12.83
CA VAL A 9 4.26 -0.32 -12.88
C VAL A 9 3.20 -1.41 -12.86
N VAL A 10 2.23 -1.28 -11.96
CA VAL A 10 1.08 -2.18 -11.89
C VAL A 10 -0.12 -1.44 -12.45
N VAL A 11 -0.72 -1.98 -13.49
CA VAL A 11 -1.81 -1.35 -14.26
C VAL A 11 -3.05 -2.22 -14.27
N ASP A 12 -4.20 -1.62 -14.54
CA ASP A 12 -5.48 -2.34 -14.59
C ASP A 12 -5.64 -3.14 -15.89
N GLU A 13 -5.24 -2.55 -17.00
CA GLU A 13 -5.33 -3.17 -18.32
C GLU A 13 -3.96 -3.18 -19.02
N ALA A 14 -3.75 -4.18 -19.85
CA ALA A 14 -2.69 -4.14 -20.82
C ALA A 14 -3.03 -3.04 -21.84
N ALA A 15 -2.54 -1.80 -21.62
CA ALA A 15 -2.60 -0.84 -22.71
C ALA A 15 -1.83 -1.42 -23.90
N ASP A 16 -2.35 -1.18 -25.10
CA ASP A 16 -1.62 -1.46 -26.32
C ASP A 16 -0.31 -0.66 -26.26
N SER A 17 0.70 -1.27 -25.67
CA SER A 17 2.04 -0.74 -25.71
C SER A 17 2.65 -1.26 -27.00
N ASP A 18 2.99 -0.37 -27.90
CA ASP A 18 4.18 -0.57 -28.73
C ASP A 18 5.34 -0.65 -27.74
N GLY A 19 5.45 -1.82 -27.07
CA GLY A 19 6.37 -2.03 -25.97
C GLY A 19 7.78 -1.87 -26.51
N ASP A 20 8.45 -0.84 -26.04
CA ASP A 20 9.89 -0.77 -26.15
C ASP A 20 10.41 -1.89 -25.23
N ASP A 21 10.80 -3.03 -25.84
CA ASP A 21 11.36 -4.19 -25.14
C ASP A 21 12.62 -3.81 -24.31
N ASP A 22 13.20 -2.63 -24.56
CA ASP A 22 14.34 -2.06 -23.85
C ASP A 22 13.93 -1.14 -22.68
N SER A 23 12.65 -1.07 -22.29
CA SER A 23 12.24 -0.25 -21.16
C SER A 23 12.78 -0.79 -19.83
N PRO A 24 13.42 0.02 -18.98
CA PRO A 24 13.84 -0.38 -17.64
C PRO A 24 12.66 -0.56 -16.67
N ILE A 25 11.42 -0.33 -17.13
CA ILE A 25 10.21 -0.41 -16.32
C ILE A 25 9.45 -1.69 -16.65
N GLU A 26 9.42 -2.61 -15.71
CA GLU A 26 8.59 -3.82 -15.77
C GLU A 26 7.10 -3.45 -15.65
N ARG A 27 6.27 -3.97 -16.55
CA ARG A 27 4.85 -3.75 -16.53
C ARG A 27 4.11 -5.00 -16.11
N VAL A 28 3.27 -4.87 -15.08
CA VAL A 28 2.44 -5.96 -14.54
C VAL A 28 0.96 -5.57 -14.66
N VAL A 29 0.16 -6.46 -15.22
CA VAL A 29 -1.31 -6.29 -15.22
C VAL A 29 -1.86 -6.84 -13.91
N GLY A 30 -2.40 -5.95 -13.10
CA GLY A 30 -3.02 -6.25 -11.81
C GLY A 30 -4.53 -6.45 -11.95
N GLY A 31 -5.29 -5.97 -10.99
CA GLY A 31 -6.76 -5.99 -11.02
C GLY A 31 -7.37 -4.88 -10.19
N HIS A 32 -8.41 -4.31 -10.74
CA HIS A 32 -9.22 -3.27 -10.11
C HIS A 32 -10.70 -3.52 -10.42
N PRO A 33 -11.62 -3.36 -9.47
CA PRO A 33 -11.41 -2.92 -8.08
C PRO A 33 -10.93 -4.01 -7.11
N VAL A 34 -10.73 -5.25 -7.57
CA VAL A 34 -10.36 -6.38 -6.71
C VAL A 34 -8.88 -6.72 -6.92
N PRO A 35 -8.05 -6.71 -5.87
CA PRO A 35 -6.63 -7.08 -5.97
C PRO A 35 -6.46 -8.48 -6.56
N THR A 36 -5.44 -8.71 -7.39
CA THR A 36 -5.15 -10.02 -8.01
C THR A 36 -3.81 -10.57 -7.55
N THR A 37 -3.59 -11.87 -7.77
CA THR A 37 -2.30 -12.50 -7.50
C THR A 37 -1.18 -11.88 -8.35
N ALA A 38 -1.48 -11.50 -9.60
CA ALA A 38 -0.51 -10.81 -10.46
C ALA A 38 -0.16 -9.43 -9.91
N GLY A 39 -1.16 -8.64 -9.45
CA GLY A 39 -0.91 -7.34 -8.81
C GLY A 39 -0.06 -7.47 -7.54
N VAL A 40 -0.31 -8.51 -6.71
CA VAL A 40 0.53 -8.81 -5.54
C VAL A 40 1.97 -9.15 -5.94
N ALA A 41 2.15 -9.94 -7.00
CA ALA A 41 3.49 -10.26 -7.50
C ALA A 41 4.22 -9.00 -8.03
N GLY A 42 3.54 -8.16 -8.80
CA GLY A 42 4.10 -6.87 -9.26
C GLY A 42 4.46 -5.94 -8.10
N THR A 43 3.59 -5.87 -7.08
CA THR A 43 3.88 -5.10 -5.87
C THR A 43 5.09 -5.66 -5.12
N ALA A 44 5.24 -6.98 -5.04
CA ALA A 44 6.41 -7.60 -4.41
C ALA A 44 7.71 -7.23 -5.16
N ARG A 45 7.71 -7.21 -6.49
CA ARG A 45 8.83 -6.74 -7.29
C ARG A 45 9.19 -5.29 -7.01
N ALA A 46 8.17 -4.40 -6.92
CA ALA A 46 8.40 -3.00 -6.54
C ALA A 46 9.02 -2.88 -5.14
N VAL A 47 8.55 -3.67 -4.17
CA VAL A 47 9.12 -3.70 -2.81
C VAL A 47 10.58 -4.21 -2.81
N GLU A 48 10.90 -5.20 -3.61
CA GLU A 48 12.29 -5.67 -3.77
C GLU A 48 13.19 -4.53 -4.30
N LEU A 49 12.77 -3.86 -5.37
CA LEU A 49 13.52 -2.74 -5.95
C LEU A 49 13.77 -1.60 -4.93
N VAL A 50 12.75 -1.20 -4.20
CA VAL A 50 12.94 -0.10 -3.23
C VAL A 50 13.79 -0.52 -2.03
N ARG A 51 13.82 -1.79 -1.65
CA ARG A 51 14.70 -2.32 -0.59
C ARG A 51 16.17 -2.37 -1.00
N GLU A 52 16.45 -2.51 -2.29
CA GLU A 52 17.80 -2.47 -2.83
C GLU A 52 18.31 -1.03 -3.01
N ALA A 53 17.43 -0.04 -2.86
CA ALA A 53 17.76 1.37 -3.03
C ALA A 53 18.68 1.87 -1.93
N GLY A 54 19.81 2.43 -2.32
CA GLY A 54 20.80 2.99 -1.40
C GLY A 54 20.60 4.48 -1.14
N GLU A 55 21.43 5.05 -0.26
CA GLU A 55 21.36 6.46 0.15
C GLU A 55 21.43 7.48 -1.03
N LYS A 56 22.06 7.09 -2.15
CA LYS A 56 22.18 7.92 -3.34
C LYS A 56 21.09 7.69 -4.38
N THR A 57 20.15 6.80 -4.09
CA THR A 57 19.02 6.47 -4.96
C THR A 57 17.87 7.45 -4.73
N LEU A 58 17.24 7.87 -5.80
CA LEU A 58 15.96 8.56 -5.78
C LEU A 58 14.87 7.54 -6.20
N VAL A 59 13.94 7.29 -5.30
CA VAL A 59 12.74 6.50 -5.57
C VAL A 59 11.59 7.46 -5.90
N ILE A 60 10.97 7.30 -7.06
CA ILE A 60 9.75 8.02 -7.43
C ILE A 60 8.57 7.06 -7.37
N ALA A 61 7.63 7.33 -6.48
CA ALA A 61 6.39 6.56 -6.33
C ALA A 61 5.21 7.34 -6.90
N ALA A 62 4.81 7.01 -8.13
CA ALA A 62 3.61 7.58 -8.76
C ALA A 62 2.38 6.76 -8.38
N ILE A 63 1.43 7.39 -7.68
CA ILE A 63 0.25 6.73 -7.10
C ILE A 63 -1.01 7.36 -7.70
N THR A 64 -1.84 6.55 -8.33
CA THR A 64 -3.07 7.01 -9.02
C THR A 64 -4.30 6.38 -8.38
N GLY A 65 -5.48 6.78 -8.82
CA GLY A 65 -6.74 6.10 -8.52
C GLY A 65 -6.64 4.60 -8.80
N GLY A 66 -7.32 3.78 -7.99
CA GLY A 66 -7.25 2.31 -8.09
C GLY A 66 -6.03 1.66 -7.42
N ALA A 67 -5.01 2.44 -7.02
CA ALA A 67 -3.78 1.91 -6.39
C ALA A 67 -4.04 1.07 -5.13
N SER A 68 -5.15 1.30 -4.41
CA SER A 68 -5.51 0.48 -3.25
C SER A 68 -5.69 -1.00 -3.59
N ALA A 69 -6.16 -1.31 -4.80
CA ALA A 69 -6.35 -2.67 -5.29
C ALA A 69 -5.15 -3.14 -6.13
N LEU A 70 -4.66 -2.29 -7.03
CA LEU A 70 -3.56 -2.62 -7.94
C LEU A 70 -2.26 -2.87 -7.18
N PHE A 71 -1.92 -2.00 -6.24
CA PHE A 71 -0.69 -2.05 -5.44
C PHE A 71 -0.96 -2.68 -4.07
N ALA A 72 -1.30 -3.97 -4.08
CA ALA A 72 -1.64 -4.75 -2.89
C ALA A 72 -0.51 -5.69 -2.48
N ALA A 73 -0.14 -5.66 -1.22
CA ALA A 73 0.82 -6.59 -0.61
C ALA A 73 0.31 -6.99 0.79
N PRO A 74 -0.58 -7.99 0.87
CA PRO A 74 -1.05 -8.45 2.17
C PRO A 74 0.11 -8.98 3.01
N VAL A 75 0.02 -8.82 4.34
CA VAL A 75 0.96 -9.45 5.26
C VAL A 75 0.87 -10.97 5.14
N ASP A 76 1.99 -11.67 5.32
CA ASP A 76 2.07 -13.11 5.03
C ASP A 76 1.09 -13.94 5.88
N ALA A 77 0.84 -13.51 7.12
CA ALA A 77 -0.09 -14.17 8.03
C ALA A 77 -1.56 -14.11 7.56
N VAL A 78 -1.92 -13.15 6.69
CA VAL A 78 -3.30 -12.91 6.26
C VAL A 78 -3.55 -13.45 4.86
N GLY A 79 -2.68 -13.14 3.91
CA GLY A 79 -2.85 -13.52 2.51
C GLY A 79 -3.94 -12.75 1.76
N LEU A 80 -3.98 -12.95 0.44
CA LEU A 80 -4.81 -12.16 -0.46
C LEU A 80 -6.33 -12.44 -0.29
N SER A 81 -6.71 -13.70 -0.07
CA SER A 81 -8.13 -14.07 0.06
C SER A 81 -8.76 -13.40 1.28
N ALA A 82 -8.09 -13.47 2.43
CA ALA A 82 -8.58 -12.88 3.67
C ALA A 82 -8.60 -11.34 3.61
N LEU A 83 -7.63 -10.72 2.91
CA LEU A 83 -7.64 -9.28 2.66
C LEU A 83 -8.88 -8.86 1.84
N ARG A 84 -9.19 -9.60 0.76
CA ARG A 84 -10.38 -9.34 -0.08
C ARG A 84 -11.66 -9.48 0.72
N GLU A 85 -11.84 -10.61 1.39
CA GLU A 85 -13.02 -10.91 2.19
C GLU A 85 -13.29 -9.84 3.26
N THR A 86 -12.24 -9.42 3.97
CA THR A 86 -12.36 -8.36 4.99
C THR A 86 -12.72 -7.02 4.35
N THR A 87 -12.10 -6.68 3.22
CA THR A 87 -12.40 -5.42 2.51
C THR A 87 -13.83 -5.39 2.01
N ASP A 88 -14.30 -6.48 1.40
CA ASP A 88 -15.66 -6.59 0.87
C ASP A 88 -16.70 -6.51 1.99
N ALA A 89 -16.42 -7.14 3.14
CA ALA A 89 -17.28 -7.07 4.31
C ALA A 89 -17.39 -5.64 4.87
N LEU A 90 -16.29 -4.90 4.96
CA LEU A 90 -16.28 -3.50 5.41
C LEU A 90 -17.06 -2.59 4.44
N LEU A 91 -16.85 -2.73 3.14
CA LEU A 91 -17.61 -2.00 2.12
C LEU A 91 -19.09 -2.32 2.20
N GLY A 92 -19.45 -3.59 2.34
CA GLY A 92 -20.84 -4.05 2.47
C GLY A 92 -21.53 -3.56 3.76
N ALA A 93 -20.77 -3.34 4.81
CA ALA A 93 -21.26 -2.79 6.07
C ALA A 93 -21.40 -1.25 6.08
N GLY A 94 -20.91 -0.57 5.06
CA GLY A 94 -20.97 0.88 4.92
C GLY A 94 -19.95 1.62 5.81
N ALA A 95 -18.82 1.01 6.12
CA ALA A 95 -17.70 1.67 6.78
C ALA A 95 -17.19 2.83 5.91
N ASP A 96 -16.77 3.93 6.53
CA ASP A 96 -16.22 5.04 5.78
C ASP A 96 -14.79 4.74 5.28
N ILE A 97 -14.28 5.62 4.42
CA ILE A 97 -13.00 5.37 3.75
C ILE A 97 -11.83 5.37 4.73
N ASP A 98 -11.87 6.19 5.77
CA ASP A 98 -10.80 6.27 6.78
C ASP A 98 -10.78 5.01 7.64
N GLU A 99 -11.96 4.52 8.03
CA GLU A 99 -12.13 3.27 8.76
C GLU A 99 -11.65 2.05 7.93
N ILE A 100 -12.05 1.99 6.65
CA ILE A 100 -11.58 0.95 5.73
C ILE A 100 -10.06 1.01 5.58
N ASN A 101 -9.49 2.21 5.47
CA ASN A 101 -8.06 2.40 5.32
C ASN A 101 -7.30 2.05 6.60
N ALA A 102 -7.82 2.34 7.79
CA ALA A 102 -7.22 1.90 9.05
C ALA A 102 -7.02 0.37 9.07
N VAL A 103 -8.03 -0.40 8.64
CA VAL A 103 -7.89 -1.85 8.53
C VAL A 103 -6.92 -2.25 7.41
N ARG A 104 -7.05 -1.68 6.20
CA ARG A 104 -6.21 -2.02 5.04
C ARG A 104 -4.73 -1.75 5.27
N LYS A 105 -4.38 -0.64 5.93
CA LYS A 105 -2.99 -0.27 6.25
C LYS A 105 -2.35 -1.32 7.17
N HIS A 106 -3.07 -1.78 8.17
CA HIS A 106 -2.59 -2.78 9.13
C HIS A 106 -2.58 -4.23 8.61
N LEU A 107 -3.21 -4.48 7.46
CA LEU A 107 -3.14 -5.77 6.75
C LEU A 107 -2.14 -5.76 5.57
N SER A 108 -1.36 -4.67 5.40
CA SER A 108 -0.52 -4.44 4.22
C SER A 108 0.94 -4.23 4.58
N ARG A 109 1.83 -4.66 3.67
CA ARG A 109 3.28 -4.41 3.74
C ARG A 109 3.74 -3.15 3.02
N VAL A 110 2.81 -2.42 2.36
CA VAL A 110 3.17 -1.26 1.53
C VAL A 110 2.35 -0.01 1.84
N LYS A 111 1.20 -0.14 2.50
CA LYS A 111 0.31 0.97 2.83
C LYS A 111 0.73 1.66 4.14
N GLY A 112 0.16 2.85 4.43
CA GLY A 112 0.46 3.58 5.66
C GLY A 112 1.95 3.85 5.84
N GLY A 113 2.63 4.46 4.86
CA GLY A 113 4.05 4.80 4.91
C GLY A 113 5.03 3.64 4.73
N ARG A 114 4.56 2.39 4.73
CA ARG A 114 5.44 1.20 4.73
C ARG A 114 6.27 1.05 3.45
N LEU A 115 5.78 1.53 2.29
CA LEU A 115 6.58 1.53 1.07
C LEU A 115 7.78 2.48 1.21
N ALA A 116 7.53 3.69 1.70
CA ALA A 116 8.60 4.67 1.94
C ALA A 116 9.59 4.18 2.99
N ALA A 117 9.12 3.58 4.08
CA ALA A 117 9.97 2.97 5.09
C ALA A 117 10.83 1.83 4.52
N ALA A 118 10.28 1.01 3.61
CA ALA A 118 11.02 -0.06 2.96
C ALA A 118 12.14 0.46 2.03
N ALA A 119 12.03 1.69 1.53
CA ALA A 119 13.01 2.32 0.66
C ALA A 119 14.18 2.98 1.43
N ALA A 120 14.08 3.12 2.75
CA ALA A 120 15.16 3.73 3.52
C ALA A 120 16.49 2.93 3.34
N PRO A 121 17.65 3.63 3.15
CA PRO A 121 17.90 5.05 3.34
C PRO A 121 17.78 5.92 2.06
N ALA A 122 17.14 5.45 1.02
CA ALA A 122 16.93 6.22 -0.22
C ALA A 122 16.07 7.48 0.01
N THR A 123 16.16 8.45 -0.90
CA THR A 123 15.21 9.56 -0.95
C THR A 123 13.95 9.12 -1.70
N VAL A 124 12.78 9.35 -1.13
CA VAL A 124 11.50 9.00 -1.74
C VAL A 124 10.71 10.24 -2.09
N VAL A 125 10.23 10.31 -3.33
CA VAL A 125 9.28 11.33 -3.79
C VAL A 125 7.99 10.62 -4.18
N GLY A 126 6.95 10.80 -3.39
CA GLY A 126 5.58 10.38 -3.68
C GLY A 126 4.86 11.43 -4.54
N ILE A 127 4.26 11.01 -5.63
CA ILE A 127 3.41 11.85 -6.47
C ILE A 127 2.05 11.17 -6.53
N ALA A 128 1.08 11.74 -5.85
CA ALA A 128 -0.28 11.22 -5.84
C ALA A 128 -1.15 11.99 -6.84
N PHE A 129 -1.86 11.25 -7.69
CA PHE A 129 -2.85 11.79 -8.61
C PHE A 129 -4.23 11.52 -8.00
N SER A 130 -4.84 12.59 -7.49
CA SER A 130 -6.09 12.48 -6.73
C SER A 130 -7.31 12.50 -7.64
N ASP A 131 -8.21 11.58 -7.35
CA ASP A 131 -9.62 11.58 -7.77
C ASP A 131 -10.57 11.66 -6.55
N VAL A 132 -9.99 11.94 -5.36
CA VAL A 132 -10.69 11.97 -4.07
C VAL A 132 -10.91 13.42 -3.62
N VAL A 133 -12.10 13.71 -3.11
CA VAL A 133 -12.41 15.04 -2.56
C VAL A 133 -11.51 15.31 -1.34
N GLY A 134 -10.78 16.43 -1.38
CA GLY A 134 -9.89 16.85 -0.30
C GLY A 134 -8.42 16.52 -0.53
N ASP A 135 -8.07 15.78 -1.58
CA ASP A 135 -6.68 15.49 -1.99
C ASP A 135 -5.78 14.94 -0.85
N ASP A 136 -6.36 14.16 0.06
CA ASP A 136 -5.61 13.60 1.17
C ASP A 136 -4.73 12.42 0.71
N PRO A 137 -3.39 12.57 0.73
CA PRO A 137 -2.49 11.52 0.29
C PRO A 137 -2.52 10.26 1.18
N SER A 138 -3.05 10.35 2.40
CA SER A 138 -3.24 9.19 3.29
C SER A 138 -4.37 8.27 2.84
N VAL A 139 -5.31 8.80 2.05
CA VAL A 139 -6.44 8.07 1.46
C VAL A 139 -6.06 7.48 0.10
N ILE A 140 -5.34 8.23 -0.74
CA ILE A 140 -4.94 7.82 -2.08
C ILE A 140 -4.03 6.59 -2.00
N GLY A 141 -4.49 5.46 -2.56
CA GLY A 141 -3.77 4.18 -2.46
C GLY A 141 -3.59 3.66 -1.02
N SER A 142 -4.27 4.27 -0.03
CA SER A 142 -4.08 4.06 1.42
C SER A 142 -2.68 4.48 1.91
N GLY A 143 -2.13 5.56 1.35
CA GLY A 143 -0.96 6.25 1.84
C GLY A 143 0.36 5.47 1.83
N PRO A 144 0.85 4.95 0.69
CA PRO A 144 2.08 4.15 0.69
C PRO A 144 3.34 4.93 1.09
N THR A 145 3.33 6.26 0.89
CA THR A 145 4.48 7.15 1.09
C THR A 145 4.24 8.27 2.11
N VAL A 146 3.18 8.17 2.89
CA VAL A 146 2.87 9.16 3.94
C VAL A 146 2.70 8.45 5.30
N PRO A 147 2.97 9.14 6.41
CA PRO A 147 2.78 8.58 7.74
C PRO A 147 1.33 8.16 7.97
N ASP A 148 1.13 7.33 8.95
CA ASP A 148 -0.17 6.84 9.38
C ASP A 148 -0.40 7.12 10.86
N ASP A 149 -1.52 7.74 11.18
CA ASP A 149 -1.91 8.01 12.56
C ASP A 149 -2.85 6.94 13.13
N SER A 150 -3.32 5.99 12.29
CA SER A 150 -4.15 4.89 12.74
C SER A 150 -3.30 3.75 13.33
N THR A 151 -3.91 2.95 14.20
CA THR A 151 -3.25 1.88 14.94
C THR A 151 -3.92 0.52 14.71
N TYR A 152 -3.24 -0.57 15.10
CA TYR A 152 -3.86 -1.90 15.14
C TYR A 152 -5.11 -1.94 16.04
N ALA A 153 -5.14 -1.13 17.11
CA ALA A 153 -6.31 -1.02 17.98
C ALA A 153 -7.49 -0.38 17.23
N ASP A 154 -7.26 0.71 16.50
CA ASP A 154 -8.30 1.34 15.68
C ASP A 154 -8.85 0.37 14.62
N ALA A 155 -7.98 -0.40 13.97
CA ALA A 155 -8.39 -1.41 13.00
C ALA A 155 -9.28 -2.50 13.63
N LEU A 156 -8.99 -2.93 14.87
CA LEU A 156 -9.85 -3.85 15.62
C LEU A 156 -11.18 -3.23 15.98
N ASP A 157 -11.17 -1.98 16.47
CA ASP A 157 -12.39 -1.25 16.86
C ASP A 157 -13.34 -1.07 15.66
N VAL A 158 -12.80 -0.86 14.46
CA VAL A 158 -13.60 -0.83 13.23
C VAL A 158 -14.27 -2.17 12.99
N LEU A 159 -13.53 -3.29 13.06
CA LEU A 159 -14.13 -4.62 12.89
C LEU A 159 -15.22 -4.92 13.91
N GLU A 160 -15.06 -4.45 15.14
CA GLU A 160 -16.05 -4.63 16.21
C GLU A 160 -17.29 -3.75 16.00
N ARG A 161 -17.09 -2.46 15.67
CA ARG A 161 -18.16 -1.48 15.43
C ARG A 161 -19.12 -1.93 14.34
N TYR A 162 -18.60 -2.48 13.25
CA TYR A 162 -19.39 -2.96 12.13
C TYR A 162 -19.77 -4.44 12.23
N ALA A 163 -19.44 -5.10 13.33
CA ALA A 163 -19.67 -6.54 13.57
C ALA A 163 -19.14 -7.40 12.39
N ILE A 164 -17.98 -7.03 11.83
CA ILE A 164 -17.37 -7.74 10.70
C ILE A 164 -16.93 -9.13 11.14
N ASP A 165 -17.42 -10.16 10.51
CA ASP A 165 -16.91 -11.52 10.67
C ASP A 165 -15.66 -11.76 9.84
N ALA A 166 -14.57 -11.06 10.22
CA ALA A 166 -13.30 -11.17 9.52
C ALA A 166 -12.65 -12.55 9.73
N PRO A 167 -11.92 -13.06 8.74
CA PRO A 167 -11.17 -14.31 8.86
C PRO A 167 -10.31 -14.38 10.11
N PRO A 168 -10.18 -15.56 10.76
CA PRO A 168 -9.39 -15.70 11.99
C PRO A 168 -7.95 -15.18 11.88
N ALA A 169 -7.31 -15.35 10.71
CA ALA A 169 -5.97 -14.86 10.44
C ALA A 169 -5.87 -13.32 10.53
N VAL A 170 -6.88 -12.61 10.03
CA VAL A 170 -6.98 -11.14 10.12
C VAL A 170 -7.10 -10.71 11.58
N ARG A 171 -8.05 -11.28 12.31
CA ARG A 171 -8.27 -10.93 13.73
C ARG A 171 -7.04 -11.21 14.58
N GLU A 172 -6.38 -12.35 14.37
CA GLU A 172 -5.20 -12.70 15.13
C GLU A 172 -4.02 -11.79 14.81
N HIS A 173 -3.80 -11.44 13.53
CA HIS A 173 -2.76 -10.49 13.14
C HIS A 173 -2.99 -9.11 13.79
N LEU A 174 -4.20 -8.56 13.70
CA LEU A 174 -4.51 -7.27 14.31
C LEU A 174 -4.37 -7.31 15.84
N ARG A 175 -4.80 -8.40 16.50
CA ARG A 175 -4.59 -8.55 17.95
C ARG A 175 -3.12 -8.63 18.34
N ARG A 176 -2.29 -9.27 17.55
CA ARG A 176 -0.83 -9.31 17.77
C ARG A 176 -0.24 -7.91 17.67
N GLY A 177 -0.65 -7.15 16.67
CA GLY A 177 -0.24 -5.75 16.52
C GLY A 177 -0.66 -4.91 17.73
N ALA A 178 -1.92 -4.94 18.12
CA ALA A 178 -2.43 -4.21 19.29
C ALA A 178 -1.75 -4.59 20.63
N ARG A 179 -1.10 -5.76 20.69
CA ARG A 179 -0.26 -6.18 21.83
C ARG A 179 1.21 -5.79 21.67
N GLY A 180 1.59 -5.08 20.58
CA GLY A 180 2.95 -4.67 20.30
C GLY A 180 3.87 -5.80 19.81
N THR A 181 3.34 -6.92 19.29
CA THR A 181 4.13 -8.02 18.72
C THR A 181 4.33 -7.92 17.21
N GLU A 182 3.66 -6.99 16.57
CA GLU A 182 3.89 -6.56 15.19
C GLU A 182 4.22 -5.05 15.20
N PRO A 183 5.12 -4.56 14.34
CA PRO A 183 5.41 -3.15 14.27
C PRO A 183 4.21 -2.37 13.73
N GLU A 184 3.92 -1.23 14.34
CA GLU A 184 2.92 -0.29 13.80
C GLU A 184 3.33 0.26 12.42
N THR A 185 2.41 0.92 11.77
CA THR A 185 2.70 1.75 10.60
C THR A 185 3.57 2.94 11.01
N PRO A 186 4.51 3.40 10.15
CA PRO A 186 5.33 4.55 10.46
C PRO A 186 4.54 5.81 10.74
N THR A 187 4.83 6.47 11.86
CA THR A 187 4.28 7.78 12.21
C THR A 187 5.16 8.93 11.70
N ALA A 188 4.62 10.16 11.72
CA ALA A 188 5.32 11.35 11.22
C ALA A 188 6.66 11.63 11.94
N ASP A 189 6.80 11.19 13.19
CA ASP A 189 7.98 11.44 14.01
C ASP A 189 9.09 10.37 13.82
N GLU A 190 8.86 9.37 12.98
CA GLU A 190 9.83 8.32 12.77
C GLU A 190 10.92 8.72 11.76
N PRO A 191 12.21 8.58 12.12
CA PRO A 191 13.34 8.97 11.26
C PRO A 191 13.37 8.26 9.89
N VAL A 192 12.68 7.14 9.78
CA VAL A 192 12.58 6.38 8.51
C VAL A 192 11.87 7.19 7.42
N LEU A 193 11.09 8.20 7.78
CA LEU A 193 10.38 9.10 6.86
C LEU A 193 11.07 10.46 6.66
N ASP A 194 12.22 10.73 7.28
CA ASP A 194 12.92 12.03 7.16
C ASP A 194 13.31 12.40 5.71
N ARG A 195 13.46 11.41 4.85
CA ARG A 195 13.85 11.58 3.43
C ARG A 195 12.70 11.32 2.46
N VAL A 196 11.50 11.50 2.94
CA VAL A 196 10.27 11.29 2.16
C VAL A 196 9.55 12.61 1.95
N ALA A 197 9.18 12.90 0.71
CA ALA A 197 8.31 14.02 0.37
C ALA A 197 7.17 13.50 -0.52
N THR A 198 5.94 13.80 -0.15
CA THR A 198 4.76 13.43 -0.95
C THR A 198 4.00 14.68 -1.34
N THR A 199 3.59 14.76 -2.59
CA THR A 199 2.75 15.83 -3.16
C THR A 199 1.55 15.22 -3.89
N VAL A 200 0.49 15.98 -3.96
CA VAL A 200 -0.74 15.69 -4.72
C VAL A 200 -0.87 16.68 -5.85
#